data_9fe43d30f574fb654529b4d60efcc785
#
_entry.id   9fe43d30f574fb654529b4d60efcc785
#
_cell.length_a   1.000
_cell.length_b   1.000
_cell.length_c   1.000
_cell.angle_alpha   90.00
_cell.angle_beta   90.00
_cell.angle_gamma   90.00
#
_symmetry.space_group_name_H-M   'P 1'
#
loop_
_entity.id
_entity.type
_entity.pdbx_description
1 polymer ?
#
loop_
_entity_poly.entity_id
_entity_poly.type
_entity_poly.pdbx_seq_one_letter_code
_entity_poly.pdbx_strand_id
1 'polypeptide(L)'
;MNILEYPKFIRPLISVFLCIASIFLSLAGRPTIPHGRELDMSKFELTWSDEFDGDKLDLTKWDGHYYSDGDTIIRRGSYWNNSLATVSDGSLHIATKYYPDGLNGNGKPGWYTSGIDTSRSYEQQYGYFECRCILPKGTGLWSAFWMFCSGVGKLDHDGELGAEIDIYESPYYHLEGVDGNSVASNIHINGYGEEHRTKSVCHSRVTANNPYEEFNTYGLEWNEKGYIFYINGVEAGRTRFGVSEVPEWMILSVEVDGANGEPADGWA
;
A
#
# COMPACT_ATOMS: atom_id res chain seq x y z
N MET A 1 17.58 -36.25 -4.08
CA MET A 1 16.45 -35.56 -3.43
C MET A 1 15.22 -36.42 -3.69
N ASN A 2 14.83 -37.24 -2.72
CA ASN A 2 13.71 -38.15 -2.88
C ASN A 2 12.41 -37.43 -2.54
N ILE A 3 11.57 -37.22 -3.55
CA ILE A 3 10.22 -36.71 -3.37
C ILE A 3 9.36 -37.89 -2.91
N LEU A 4 8.98 -37.90 -1.64
CA LEU A 4 7.99 -38.84 -1.12
C LEU A 4 6.61 -38.41 -1.56
N GLU A 5 5.99 -39.12 -2.50
CA GLU A 5 4.57 -38.96 -2.83
C GLU A 5 3.72 -39.54 -1.68
N TYR A 6 2.87 -38.66 -1.11
CA TYR A 6 1.85 -39.14 -0.18
C TYR A 6 0.79 -39.97 -0.90
N PRO A 7 0.27 -41.04 -0.27
CA PRO A 7 -0.77 -41.88 -0.85
C PRO A 7 -1.97 -41.04 -1.32
N LYS A 8 -2.49 -41.30 -2.49
CA LYS A 8 -3.59 -40.55 -3.14
C LYS A 8 -4.85 -40.37 -2.27
N PHE A 9 -5.03 -41.19 -1.25
CA PHE A 9 -6.16 -41.11 -0.31
C PHE A 9 -6.01 -40.07 0.80
N ILE A 10 -4.80 -39.56 1.06
CA ILE A 10 -4.57 -38.56 2.14
C ILE A 10 -4.73 -37.12 1.62
N ARG A 11 -4.53 -36.90 0.30
CA ARG A 11 -4.64 -35.58 -0.30
C ARG A 11 -5.99 -34.89 -0.09
N PRO A 12 -7.17 -35.54 -0.29
CA PRO A 12 -8.44 -34.87 -0.06
C PRO A 12 -8.70 -34.59 1.43
N LEU A 13 -8.23 -35.44 2.35
CA LEU A 13 -8.37 -35.22 3.78
C LEU A 13 -7.53 -34.03 4.26
N ILE A 14 -6.29 -33.89 3.78
CA ILE A 14 -5.43 -32.73 4.10
C ILE A 14 -6.01 -31.44 3.54
N SER A 15 -6.53 -31.46 2.31
CA SER A 15 -7.18 -30.29 1.71
C SER A 15 -8.45 -29.88 2.46
N VAL A 16 -9.26 -30.83 2.90
CA VAL A 16 -10.45 -30.56 3.72
C VAL A 16 -10.06 -30.01 5.10
N PHE A 17 -9.01 -30.55 5.73
CA PHE A 17 -8.53 -30.05 7.02
C PHE A 17 -7.96 -28.63 6.92
N LEU A 18 -7.22 -28.29 5.87
CA LEU A 18 -6.70 -26.97 5.61
C LEU A 18 -7.83 -25.97 5.31
N CYS A 19 -8.85 -26.37 4.54
CA CYS A 19 -10.03 -25.56 4.30
C CYS A 19 -10.84 -25.31 5.58
N ILE A 20 -11.04 -26.33 6.42
CA ILE A 20 -11.74 -26.21 7.69
C ILE A 20 -10.94 -25.31 8.65
N ALA A 21 -9.62 -25.48 8.74
CA ALA A 21 -8.76 -24.63 9.56
C ALA A 21 -8.78 -23.17 9.08
N SER A 22 -8.79 -22.91 7.78
CA SER A 22 -8.93 -21.56 7.20
C SER A 22 -10.29 -20.93 7.51
N ILE A 23 -11.37 -21.71 7.46
CA ILE A 23 -12.71 -21.26 7.83
C ILE A 23 -12.79 -20.91 9.32
N PHE A 24 -12.23 -21.76 10.20
CA PHE A 24 -12.21 -21.49 11.64
C PHE A 24 -11.33 -20.28 12.00
N LEU A 25 -10.19 -20.06 11.32
CA LEU A 25 -9.34 -18.89 11.50
C LEU A 25 -10.01 -17.59 11.00
N SER A 26 -10.76 -17.67 9.89
CA SER A 26 -11.51 -16.52 9.38
C SER A 26 -12.72 -16.16 10.27
N LEU A 27 -13.39 -17.17 10.84
CA LEU A 27 -14.47 -16.99 11.82
C LEU A 27 -13.97 -16.44 13.16
N ALA A 28 -12.69 -16.65 13.49
CA ALA A 28 -12.06 -16.10 14.70
C ALA A 28 -11.52 -14.68 14.52
N GLY A 29 -11.70 -14.06 13.36
CA GLY A 29 -11.19 -12.70 13.06
C GLY A 29 -9.66 -12.60 13.02
N ARG A 30 -8.95 -13.73 12.88
CA ARG A 30 -7.48 -13.74 12.80
C ARG A 30 -7.02 -13.43 11.37
N PRO A 31 -5.94 -12.65 11.21
CA PRO A 31 -5.31 -12.42 9.91
C PRO A 31 -4.88 -13.74 9.26
N THR A 32 -4.94 -13.82 7.94
CA THR A 32 -4.56 -15.02 7.19
C THR A 32 -3.47 -14.71 6.17
N ILE A 33 -2.45 -15.55 6.10
CA ILE A 33 -1.45 -15.49 5.04
C ILE A 33 -2.15 -15.72 3.69
N PRO A 34 -1.82 -14.96 2.62
CA PRO A 34 -2.37 -15.18 1.30
C PRO A 34 -2.10 -16.60 0.79
N HIS A 35 -3.09 -17.21 0.18
CA HIS A 35 -3.02 -18.57 -0.35
C HIS A 35 -3.79 -18.75 -1.67
N GLY A 36 -4.02 -17.65 -2.37
CA GLY A 36 -4.68 -17.61 -3.66
C GLY A 36 -3.80 -18.11 -4.81
N ARG A 37 -4.03 -17.60 -6.00
CA ARG A 37 -3.22 -17.93 -7.18
C ARG A 37 -1.89 -17.21 -7.13
N GLU A 38 -0.87 -17.86 -7.67
CA GLU A 38 0.40 -17.21 -7.95
C GLU A 38 0.26 -16.25 -9.14
N LEU A 39 0.96 -15.13 -9.07
CA LEU A 39 1.05 -14.15 -10.12
C LEU A 39 1.79 -14.74 -11.33
N ASP A 40 1.21 -14.57 -12.51
CA ASP A 40 1.82 -14.95 -13.78
C ASP A 40 2.40 -13.72 -14.49
N MET A 41 3.68 -13.45 -14.24
CA MET A 41 4.40 -12.32 -14.82
C MET A 41 4.58 -12.41 -16.35
N SER A 42 4.39 -13.59 -16.97
CA SER A 42 4.53 -13.75 -18.42
C SER A 42 3.48 -12.98 -19.24
N LYS A 43 2.45 -12.45 -18.58
CA LYS A 43 1.38 -11.66 -19.20
C LYS A 43 1.68 -10.18 -19.33
N PHE A 44 2.77 -9.71 -18.72
CA PHE A 44 3.06 -8.29 -18.59
C PHE A 44 4.39 -7.93 -19.24
N GLU A 45 4.48 -6.71 -19.76
CA GLU A 45 5.71 -6.08 -20.23
C GLU A 45 6.01 -4.90 -19.32
N LEU A 46 7.30 -4.71 -18.97
CA LEU A 46 7.73 -3.58 -18.13
C LEU A 46 7.58 -2.27 -18.91
N THR A 47 6.76 -1.36 -18.41
CA THR A 47 6.50 -0.04 -19.01
C THR A 47 7.13 1.10 -18.21
N TRP A 48 7.28 0.92 -16.91
CA TRP A 48 7.86 1.90 -16.01
C TRP A 48 8.50 1.21 -14.81
N SER A 49 9.63 1.71 -14.31
CA SER A 49 10.23 1.28 -13.06
C SER A 49 11.09 2.36 -12.43
N ASP A 50 11.27 2.28 -11.13
CA ASP A 50 12.35 2.93 -10.41
C ASP A 50 12.95 1.97 -9.39
N GLU A 51 14.23 1.65 -9.56
CA GLU A 51 14.99 0.78 -8.66
C GLU A 51 15.75 1.58 -7.60
N PHE A 52 15.65 2.92 -7.63
CA PHE A 52 16.29 3.83 -6.70
C PHE A 52 17.82 3.67 -6.61
N ASP A 53 18.46 3.35 -7.73
CA ASP A 53 19.92 3.11 -7.83
C ASP A 53 20.78 4.38 -7.72
N GLY A 54 20.13 5.56 -7.70
CA GLY A 54 20.80 6.85 -7.61
C GLY A 54 21.19 7.25 -6.19
N ASP A 55 21.62 8.50 -6.06
CA ASP A 55 21.93 9.16 -4.79
C ASP A 55 20.92 10.23 -4.37
N LYS A 56 19.87 10.38 -5.16
CA LYS A 56 18.76 11.32 -4.94
C LYS A 56 17.52 10.87 -5.69
N LEU A 57 16.36 11.38 -5.26
CA LEU A 57 15.09 11.14 -5.93
C LEU A 57 15.14 11.66 -7.38
N ASP A 58 14.72 10.84 -8.33
CA ASP A 58 14.61 11.22 -9.74
C ASP A 58 13.33 12.03 -9.96
N LEU A 59 13.46 13.35 -10.01
CA LEU A 59 12.33 14.25 -10.20
C LEU A 59 11.73 14.19 -11.62
N THR A 60 12.36 13.49 -12.57
CA THR A 60 11.72 13.19 -13.85
C THR A 60 10.69 12.07 -13.76
N LYS A 61 10.74 11.28 -12.67
CA LYS A 61 9.79 10.21 -12.35
C LYS A 61 8.81 10.60 -11.24
N TRP A 62 9.27 11.31 -10.21
CA TRP A 62 8.56 11.59 -8.96
C TRP A 62 8.27 13.08 -8.73
N ASP A 63 8.13 13.85 -9.79
CA ASP A 63 7.70 15.27 -9.72
C ASP A 63 6.18 15.35 -9.65
N GLY A 64 5.65 15.05 -8.49
CA GLY A 64 4.24 14.81 -8.26
C GLY A 64 3.40 16.04 -7.90
N HIS A 65 2.11 15.77 -7.69
CA HIS A 65 1.07 16.75 -7.39
C HIS A 65 1.28 17.43 -6.03
N TYR A 66 1.82 16.69 -5.06
CA TYR A 66 1.94 17.15 -3.68
C TYR A 66 3.17 18.03 -3.44
N TYR A 67 4.06 18.16 -4.44
CA TYR A 67 5.28 18.91 -4.31
C TYR A 67 5.36 20.07 -5.28
N SER A 68 5.50 21.26 -4.73
CA SER A 68 6.11 22.40 -5.40
C SER A 68 7.32 22.80 -4.55
N ASP A 69 8.52 22.77 -5.12
CA ASP A 69 9.78 23.34 -4.64
C ASP A 69 9.96 23.49 -3.11
N GLY A 70 9.74 22.42 -2.34
CA GLY A 70 9.92 22.43 -0.89
C GLY A 70 8.69 22.86 -0.09
N ASP A 71 7.54 22.99 -0.70
CA ASP A 71 6.29 23.27 0.02
C ASP A 71 5.98 22.16 1.01
N THR A 72 5.44 22.58 2.14
CA THR A 72 5.00 21.70 3.21
C THR A 72 3.48 21.70 3.24
N ILE A 73 2.88 20.53 3.06
CA ILE A 73 1.44 20.34 3.12
C ILE A 73 1.03 19.55 4.36
N ILE A 74 -0.20 19.79 4.83
CA ILE A 74 -0.75 19.04 5.97
C ILE A 74 -1.42 17.76 5.43
N ARG A 75 -1.04 16.64 6.04
CA ARG A 75 -1.65 15.32 5.79
C ARG A 75 -1.90 14.63 7.13
N ARG A 76 -3.17 14.39 7.48
CA ARG A 76 -3.57 13.81 8.77
C ARG A 76 -2.86 14.52 9.96
N GLY A 77 -2.16 13.78 10.79
CA GLY A 77 -1.42 14.31 11.95
C GLY A 77 0.00 14.82 11.65
N SER A 78 0.38 14.97 10.38
CA SER A 78 1.73 15.34 9.97
C SER A 78 1.77 16.35 8.84
N TYR A 79 2.98 16.83 8.60
CA TYR A 79 3.31 17.62 7.41
C TYR A 79 4.10 16.74 6.43
N TRP A 80 3.72 16.78 5.15
CA TRP A 80 4.55 16.21 4.09
C TRP A 80 5.53 17.25 3.57
N ASN A 81 6.77 16.83 3.37
CA ASN A 81 7.82 17.61 2.74
C ASN A 81 8.76 16.70 1.95
N ASN A 82 9.05 17.04 0.71
CA ASN A 82 9.83 16.21 -0.19
C ASN A 82 11.28 15.96 0.28
N SER A 83 11.85 16.84 1.10
CA SER A 83 13.20 16.64 1.65
C SER A 83 13.32 15.43 2.58
N LEU A 84 12.19 14.84 3.00
CA LEU A 84 12.15 13.62 3.81
C LEU A 84 12.00 12.34 2.97
N ALA A 85 11.94 12.46 1.66
CA ALA A 85 12.07 11.35 0.70
C ALA A 85 13.47 11.40 0.09
N THR A 86 14.32 10.47 0.51
CA THR A 86 15.73 10.42 0.08
C THR A 86 16.05 9.08 -0.55
N VAL A 87 17.07 9.04 -1.41
CA VAL A 87 17.55 7.81 -2.07
C VAL A 87 18.97 7.54 -1.65
N SER A 88 19.21 6.34 -1.17
CA SER A 88 20.56 5.80 -0.87
C SER A 88 20.52 4.28 -0.81
N ASP A 89 21.66 3.65 -1.01
CA ASP A 89 21.83 2.19 -0.89
C ASP A 89 20.84 1.36 -1.70
N GLY A 90 20.45 1.86 -2.89
CA GLY A 90 19.48 1.20 -3.78
C GLY A 90 18.06 1.20 -3.23
N SER A 91 17.69 2.21 -2.46
CA SER A 91 16.37 2.31 -1.86
C SER A 91 15.89 3.74 -1.71
N LEU A 92 14.56 3.92 -1.82
CA LEU A 92 13.86 5.11 -1.34
C LEU A 92 13.68 5.01 0.17
N HIS A 93 13.98 6.07 0.90
CA HIS A 93 13.74 6.22 2.32
C HIS A 93 12.77 7.36 2.57
N ILE A 94 11.62 7.08 3.17
CA ILE A 94 10.67 8.09 3.65
C ILE A 94 10.82 8.19 5.16
N ALA A 95 11.43 9.27 5.64
CA ALA A 95 11.65 9.51 7.05
C ALA A 95 10.43 10.15 7.71
N THR A 96 10.15 9.78 8.97
CA THR A 96 9.16 10.45 9.82
C THR A 96 9.83 10.95 11.09
N LYS A 97 9.71 12.24 11.39
CA LYS A 97 10.39 12.86 12.54
C LYS A 97 9.59 14.03 13.13
N TYR A 98 9.65 14.17 14.44
CA TYR A 98 9.12 15.34 15.14
C TYR A 98 10.13 16.49 15.16
N TYR A 99 9.69 17.69 14.74
CA TYR A 99 10.49 18.91 14.75
C TYR A 99 9.83 19.93 15.69
N PRO A 100 10.40 20.20 16.87
CA PRO A 100 9.80 21.10 17.86
C PRO A 100 9.70 22.55 17.42
N ASP A 101 10.58 22.98 16.51
CA ASP A 101 10.59 24.33 15.92
C ASP A 101 10.12 24.34 14.45
N GLY A 102 9.57 23.20 13.99
CA GLY A 102 9.26 22.97 12.58
C GLY A 102 10.48 22.60 11.75
N LEU A 103 10.23 22.02 10.58
CA LEU A 103 11.29 21.62 9.64
C LEU A 103 12.09 22.85 9.21
N ASN A 104 13.42 22.81 9.35
CA ASN A 104 14.33 23.92 9.10
C ASN A 104 13.97 25.24 9.85
N GLY A 105 13.30 25.13 11.00
CA GLY A 105 12.91 26.29 11.80
C GLY A 105 11.77 27.11 11.19
N ASN A 106 10.88 26.50 10.43
CA ASN A 106 9.77 27.18 9.75
C ASN A 106 8.63 27.63 10.70
N GLY A 107 8.77 27.41 12.01
CA GLY A 107 7.80 27.81 13.03
C GLY A 107 6.50 26.97 13.06
N LYS A 108 6.49 25.81 12.41
CA LYS A 108 5.37 24.85 12.43
C LYS A 108 5.79 23.58 13.16
N PRO A 109 5.74 23.55 14.50
CA PRO A 109 6.10 22.34 15.26
C PRO A 109 5.18 21.18 14.91
N GLY A 110 5.72 19.97 14.87
CA GLY A 110 4.92 18.78 14.60
C GLY A 110 5.72 17.64 13.96
N TRP A 111 4.99 16.60 13.60
CA TRP A 111 5.49 15.48 12.84
C TRP A 111 5.65 15.84 11.36
N TYR A 112 6.77 15.45 10.79
CA TYR A 112 7.06 15.62 9.36
C TYR A 112 7.42 14.28 8.76
N THR A 113 6.89 14.04 7.56
CA THR A 113 7.15 12.85 6.76
C THR A 113 7.06 13.19 5.27
N SER A 114 6.82 12.23 4.40
CA SER A 114 6.71 12.46 2.97
C SER A 114 5.71 11.52 2.30
N GLY A 115 5.22 11.95 1.15
CA GLY A 115 4.60 11.14 0.14
C GLY A 115 5.11 11.60 -1.21
N ILE A 116 5.45 10.73 -2.12
CA ILE A 116 5.87 11.05 -3.49
C ILE A 116 4.91 10.43 -4.49
N ASP A 117 4.72 11.07 -5.63
CA ASP A 117 3.79 10.59 -6.64
C ASP A 117 4.29 10.82 -8.07
N THR A 118 3.64 10.17 -9.03
CA THR A 118 3.98 10.25 -10.45
C THR A 118 3.01 11.08 -11.27
N SER A 119 2.13 11.90 -10.66
CA SER A 119 1.01 12.56 -11.35
C SER A 119 1.42 13.53 -12.48
N ARG A 120 2.66 14.00 -12.50
CA ARG A 120 3.20 14.87 -13.56
C ARG A 120 4.11 14.16 -14.55
N SER A 121 4.43 12.89 -14.29
CA SER A 121 5.42 12.14 -15.06
C SER A 121 4.89 10.87 -15.67
N TYR A 122 4.00 10.15 -14.97
CA TYR A 122 3.51 8.86 -15.43
C TYR A 122 2.14 8.52 -14.84
N GLU A 123 1.22 8.18 -15.72
CA GLU A 123 -0.09 7.61 -15.40
C GLU A 123 -0.31 6.38 -16.29
N GLN A 124 -0.97 5.36 -15.78
CA GLN A 124 -1.33 4.19 -16.58
C GLN A 124 -2.72 3.69 -16.22
N GLN A 125 -3.50 3.34 -17.24
CA GLN A 125 -4.73 2.59 -17.11
C GLN A 125 -4.44 1.11 -17.33
N TYR A 126 -4.87 0.27 -16.39
CA TYR A 126 -4.70 -1.18 -16.41
C TYR A 126 -3.22 -1.64 -16.35
N GLY A 127 -3.03 -2.91 -16.01
CA GLY A 127 -1.72 -3.53 -15.93
C GLY A 127 -1.44 -4.17 -14.57
N TYR A 128 -0.16 -4.40 -14.30
CA TYR A 128 0.32 -4.85 -13.01
C TYR A 128 1.24 -3.80 -12.40
N PHE A 129 0.96 -3.44 -11.15
CA PHE A 129 1.70 -2.45 -10.36
C PHE A 129 2.25 -3.12 -9.12
N GLU A 130 3.51 -2.91 -8.79
CA GLU A 130 4.15 -3.53 -7.62
C GLU A 130 5.11 -2.57 -6.92
N CYS A 131 5.06 -2.60 -5.59
CA CYS A 131 6.08 -2.00 -4.73
C CYS A 131 6.72 -3.08 -3.86
N ARG A 132 8.04 -3.07 -3.75
CA ARG A 132 8.81 -3.91 -2.83
C ARG A 132 9.39 -3.05 -1.73
N CYS A 133 8.90 -3.21 -0.50
CA CYS A 133 9.29 -2.32 0.61
C CYS A 133 9.35 -3.02 1.97
N ILE A 134 9.99 -2.34 2.93
CA ILE A 134 9.89 -2.58 4.37
C ILE A 134 9.02 -1.48 4.94
N LEU A 135 8.02 -1.86 5.75
CA LEU A 135 7.09 -0.90 6.37
C LEU A 135 7.75 -0.15 7.52
N PRO A 136 7.34 1.10 7.81
CA PRO A 136 7.88 1.86 8.93
C PRO A 136 7.49 1.22 10.27
N LYS A 137 8.46 1.11 11.16
CA LYS A 137 8.33 0.51 12.48
C LYS A 137 7.98 1.56 13.52
N GLY A 138 6.70 1.78 13.77
CA GLY A 138 6.26 2.74 14.78
C GLY A 138 4.75 2.82 14.92
N THR A 139 4.27 2.90 16.17
CA THR A 139 2.86 3.15 16.46
C THR A 139 2.44 4.49 15.87
N GLY A 140 1.28 4.53 15.22
CA GLY A 140 0.74 5.75 14.62
C GLY A 140 1.32 6.09 13.24
N LEU A 141 2.28 5.31 12.72
CA LEU A 141 2.73 5.43 11.34
C LEU A 141 1.75 4.70 10.41
N TRP A 142 1.43 5.33 9.29
CA TRP A 142 0.55 4.81 8.28
C TRP A 142 1.24 4.90 6.93
N SER A 143 1.84 3.81 6.48
CA SER A 143 2.43 3.72 5.15
C SER A 143 1.44 3.17 4.14
N ALA A 144 1.56 3.63 2.89
CA ALA A 144 0.71 3.19 1.79
C ALA A 144 1.45 3.20 0.44
N PHE A 145 1.08 2.24 -0.41
CA PHE A 145 1.26 2.28 -1.84
C PHE A 145 -0.13 2.28 -2.47
N TRP A 146 -0.46 3.34 -3.16
CA TRP A 146 -1.81 3.58 -3.66
C TRP A 146 -1.80 4.33 -4.98
N MET A 147 -2.94 4.35 -5.64
CA MET A 147 -3.14 5.03 -6.91
C MET A 147 -4.29 6.01 -6.82
N PHE A 148 -4.22 7.04 -7.62
CA PHE A 148 -5.19 8.13 -7.60
C PHE A 148 -5.31 8.80 -8.98
N CYS A 149 -6.41 9.53 -9.20
CA CYS A 149 -6.57 10.43 -10.34
C CYS A 149 -7.45 11.63 -9.98
N SER A 150 -7.45 12.65 -10.82
CA SER A 150 -8.28 13.84 -10.61
C SER A 150 -9.79 13.59 -10.70
N GLY A 151 -10.18 12.41 -11.15
CA GLY A 151 -11.58 11.99 -11.25
C GLY A 151 -12.19 11.44 -9.97
N VAL A 152 -11.40 11.02 -8.97
CA VAL A 152 -11.87 10.36 -7.73
C VAL A 152 -12.97 11.13 -7.00
N GLY A 153 -12.92 12.46 -7.01
CA GLY A 153 -13.94 13.31 -6.38
C GLY A 153 -15.23 13.50 -7.18
N LYS A 154 -15.33 12.96 -8.39
CA LYS A 154 -16.52 13.07 -9.22
C LYS A 154 -17.51 11.96 -8.91
N LEU A 155 -18.79 12.28 -8.96
CA LEU A 155 -19.87 11.31 -8.75
C LEU A 155 -20.14 10.58 -10.07
N ASP A 156 -19.84 9.30 -10.12
CA ASP A 156 -20.08 8.46 -11.31
C ASP A 156 -20.75 7.12 -10.98
N HIS A 157 -21.02 6.89 -9.69
CA HIS A 157 -21.69 5.71 -9.12
C HIS A 157 -20.88 4.40 -9.14
N ASP A 158 -19.97 4.17 -10.07
CA ASP A 158 -19.28 2.88 -10.23
C ASP A 158 -17.76 2.99 -10.39
N GLY A 159 -17.19 4.20 -10.33
CA GLY A 159 -15.74 4.44 -10.40
C GLY A 159 -15.20 4.63 -11.82
N GLU A 160 -16.06 4.73 -12.85
CA GLU A 160 -15.65 4.91 -14.25
C GLU A 160 -14.74 6.13 -14.46
N LEU A 161 -15.00 7.22 -13.72
CA LEU A 161 -14.21 8.46 -13.77
C LEU A 161 -12.99 8.46 -12.87
N GLY A 162 -12.75 7.37 -12.14
CA GLY A 162 -11.59 7.16 -11.29
C GLY A 162 -11.92 6.65 -9.90
N ALA A 163 -10.95 5.96 -9.32
CA ALA A 163 -11.00 5.45 -7.97
C ALA A 163 -9.73 5.86 -7.20
N GLU A 164 -9.77 5.85 -5.88
CA GLU A 164 -8.57 5.67 -5.07
C GLU A 164 -8.39 4.18 -4.87
N ILE A 165 -7.22 3.68 -5.23
CA ILE A 165 -6.89 2.25 -5.17
C ILE A 165 -5.74 2.06 -4.19
N ASP A 166 -6.04 1.64 -2.98
CA ASP A 166 -5.02 1.35 -1.98
C ASP A 166 -4.48 -0.05 -2.20
N ILE A 167 -3.30 -0.16 -2.83
CA ILE A 167 -2.66 -1.44 -3.09
C ILE A 167 -2.25 -2.08 -1.77
N TYR A 168 -1.63 -1.31 -0.88
CA TYR A 168 -1.58 -1.62 0.54
C TYR A 168 -1.66 -0.36 1.40
N GLU A 169 -2.23 -0.52 2.59
CA GLU A 169 -2.17 0.40 3.71
C GLU A 169 -1.75 -0.36 4.96
N SER A 170 -0.91 0.24 5.81
CA SER A 170 -0.44 -0.41 7.04
C SER A 170 -0.34 0.55 8.22
N PRO A 171 -1.47 0.83 8.91
CA PRO A 171 -1.49 1.56 10.18
C PRO A 171 -1.38 0.63 11.40
N TYR A 172 -0.96 -0.63 11.25
CA TYR A 172 -1.25 -1.70 12.22
C TYR A 172 -0.11 -2.03 13.19
N TYR A 173 1.04 -1.36 13.09
CA TYR A 173 2.14 -1.59 14.02
C TYR A 173 1.70 -1.36 15.47
N HIS A 174 1.73 -2.41 16.31
CA HIS A 174 1.31 -2.40 17.72
C HIS A 174 -0.11 -1.87 17.98
N LEU A 175 -0.99 -1.88 16.99
CA LEU A 175 -2.39 -1.51 17.20
C LEU A 175 -3.09 -2.62 18.00
N GLU A 176 -3.76 -2.23 19.09
CA GLU A 176 -4.44 -3.18 19.98
C GLU A 176 -5.55 -3.94 19.23
N GLY A 177 -5.57 -5.26 19.39
CA GLY A 177 -6.59 -6.13 18.80
C GLY A 177 -6.39 -6.47 17.31
N VAL A 178 -5.32 -5.99 16.69
CA VAL A 178 -4.95 -6.28 15.30
C VAL A 178 -3.58 -6.94 15.26
N ASP A 179 -3.39 -7.89 14.34
CA ASP A 179 -2.04 -8.40 14.05
C ASP A 179 -1.24 -7.31 13.34
N GLY A 180 -0.15 -6.86 13.97
CA GLY A 180 0.71 -5.80 13.43
C GLY A 180 1.32 -6.10 12.06
N ASN A 181 1.44 -7.38 11.69
CA ASN A 181 1.91 -7.79 10.37
C ASN A 181 0.83 -7.71 9.28
N SER A 182 -0.35 -7.21 9.61
CA SER A 182 -1.45 -7.06 8.67
C SER A 182 -1.22 -5.89 7.72
N VAL A 183 -1.79 -6.03 6.52
CA VAL A 183 -2.01 -4.93 5.58
C VAL A 183 -3.47 -4.95 5.11
N ALA A 184 -4.00 -3.82 4.69
CA ALA A 184 -5.30 -3.71 4.06
C ALA A 184 -5.13 -3.27 2.61
N SER A 185 -6.10 -3.64 1.75
CA SER A 185 -6.27 -3.07 0.43
C SER A 185 -7.72 -2.61 0.28
N ASN A 186 -7.91 -1.42 -0.24
CA ASN A 186 -9.21 -0.77 -0.32
C ASN A 186 -9.43 -0.15 -1.69
N ILE A 187 -10.70 0.06 -2.04
CA ILE A 187 -11.12 0.89 -3.18
C ILE A 187 -12.07 1.95 -2.65
N HIS A 188 -11.86 3.21 -3.04
CA HIS A 188 -12.73 4.32 -2.71
C HIS A 188 -13.18 5.02 -3.99
N ILE A 189 -14.47 5.35 -4.08
CA ILE A 189 -15.08 6.07 -5.20
C ILE A 189 -16.00 7.18 -4.69
N ASN A 190 -16.33 8.13 -5.56
CA ASN A 190 -17.19 9.29 -5.29
C ASN A 190 -16.61 10.27 -4.26
N GLY A 191 -15.28 10.36 -4.16
CA GLY A 191 -14.62 11.24 -3.18
C GLY A 191 -14.87 10.82 -1.74
N TYR A 192 -14.83 11.79 -0.82
CA TYR A 192 -14.97 11.56 0.62
C TYR A 192 -16.18 12.27 1.25
N GLY A 193 -17.16 12.67 0.42
CA GLY A 193 -18.41 13.29 0.87
C GLY A 193 -19.50 12.28 1.24
N GLU A 194 -20.74 12.73 1.20
CA GLU A 194 -21.91 11.92 1.55
C GLU A 194 -22.10 10.69 0.63
N GLU A 195 -21.68 10.82 -0.64
CA GLU A 195 -21.80 9.77 -1.65
C GLU A 195 -20.58 8.83 -1.68
N HIS A 196 -19.64 8.98 -0.75
CA HIS A 196 -18.48 8.14 -0.64
C HIS A 196 -18.85 6.66 -0.51
N ARG A 197 -18.27 5.83 -1.34
CA ARG A 197 -18.40 4.38 -1.26
C ARG A 197 -17.02 3.74 -1.20
N THR A 198 -16.89 2.70 -0.39
CA THR A 198 -15.63 1.98 -0.21
C THR A 198 -15.84 0.48 -0.22
N LYS A 199 -14.80 -0.24 -0.60
CA LYS A 199 -14.71 -1.70 -0.55
C LYS A 199 -13.37 -2.12 0.01
N SER A 200 -13.38 -2.71 1.21
CA SER A 200 -12.21 -3.41 1.76
C SER A 200 -12.06 -4.77 1.09
N VAL A 201 -10.88 -5.07 0.58
CA VAL A 201 -10.60 -6.29 -0.22
C VAL A 201 -9.69 -7.26 0.54
N CYS A 202 -8.57 -6.77 1.07
CA CYS A 202 -7.56 -7.58 1.76
C CYS A 202 -7.47 -7.25 3.25
N HIS A 203 -8.59 -6.91 3.87
CA HIS A 203 -8.58 -6.55 5.28
C HIS A 203 -7.99 -7.67 6.15
N SER A 204 -7.06 -7.28 7.03
CA SER A 204 -6.37 -8.18 7.97
C SER A 204 -5.62 -9.33 7.30
N ARG A 205 -5.08 -9.17 6.09
CA ARG A 205 -4.12 -10.11 5.52
C ARG A 205 -2.75 -9.86 6.12
N VAL A 206 -2.04 -10.93 6.45
CA VAL A 206 -0.66 -10.83 6.95
C VAL A 206 0.33 -11.18 5.86
N THR A 207 1.50 -10.57 5.91
CA THR A 207 2.63 -10.94 5.06
C THR A 207 3.24 -12.26 5.53
N ALA A 208 3.86 -13.00 4.62
CA ALA A 208 4.58 -14.23 4.97
C ALA A 208 5.84 -13.95 5.79
N ASN A 209 6.45 -12.75 5.63
CA ASN A 209 7.64 -12.28 6.33
C ASN A 209 7.28 -11.12 7.26
N ASN A 210 8.14 -10.85 8.24
CA ASN A 210 7.99 -9.67 9.09
C ASN A 210 8.10 -8.37 8.25
N PRO A 211 7.01 -7.64 8.06
CA PRO A 211 6.99 -6.51 7.12
C PRO A 211 7.78 -5.30 7.61
N TYR A 212 8.18 -5.25 8.88
CA TYR A 212 8.94 -4.15 9.50
C TYR A 212 10.46 -4.40 9.53
N GLU A 213 10.91 -5.55 9.07
CA GLU A 213 12.34 -5.94 9.07
C GLU A 213 12.77 -6.57 7.75
N GLU A 214 11.83 -7.10 6.97
CA GLU A 214 12.08 -7.77 5.72
C GLU A 214 11.29 -7.17 4.56
N PHE A 215 11.87 -7.19 3.37
CA PHE A 215 11.18 -6.76 2.17
C PHE A 215 10.03 -7.72 1.82
N ASN A 216 8.87 -7.14 1.57
CA ASN A 216 7.74 -7.80 0.98
C ASN A 216 7.32 -7.08 -0.30
N THR A 217 6.65 -7.78 -1.23
CA THR A 217 6.04 -7.18 -2.41
C THR A 217 4.55 -7.04 -2.22
N TYR A 218 4.01 -5.90 -2.64
CA TYR A 218 2.60 -5.58 -2.65
C TYR A 218 2.21 -5.19 -4.06
N GLY A 219 1.29 -5.95 -4.66
CA GLY A 219 0.96 -5.82 -6.07
C GLY A 219 -0.53 -5.74 -6.37
N LEU A 220 -0.84 -5.13 -7.51
CA LEU A 220 -2.16 -4.97 -8.06
C LEU A 220 -2.17 -5.39 -9.54
N GLU A 221 -2.98 -6.36 -9.91
CA GLU A 221 -3.42 -6.56 -11.29
C GLU A 221 -4.76 -5.84 -11.47
N TRP A 222 -4.80 -4.87 -12.37
CA TRP A 222 -5.97 -4.08 -12.69
C TRP A 222 -6.30 -4.20 -14.18
N ASN A 223 -7.55 -4.53 -14.49
CA ASN A 223 -8.07 -4.63 -15.85
C ASN A 223 -9.57 -4.27 -15.88
N GLU A 224 -10.18 -4.26 -17.05
CA GLU A 224 -11.61 -3.92 -17.23
C GLU A 224 -12.60 -4.82 -16.45
N LYS A 225 -12.13 -5.93 -15.86
CA LYS A 225 -12.95 -6.87 -15.10
C LYS A 225 -12.84 -6.68 -13.60
N GLY A 226 -11.88 -5.87 -13.13
CA GLY A 226 -11.65 -5.62 -11.73
C GLY A 226 -10.19 -5.59 -11.31
N TYR A 227 -10.00 -5.78 -10.03
CA TYR A 227 -8.73 -5.71 -9.31
C TYR A 227 -8.40 -7.04 -8.65
N ILE A 228 -7.14 -7.45 -8.71
CA ILE A 228 -6.58 -8.58 -7.96
C ILE A 228 -5.35 -8.08 -7.21
N PHE A 229 -5.36 -8.23 -5.90
CA PHE A 229 -4.28 -7.80 -5.01
C PHE A 229 -3.39 -8.97 -4.66
N TYR A 230 -2.08 -8.71 -4.59
CA TYR A 230 -1.06 -9.72 -4.32
C TYR A 230 -0.17 -9.29 -3.15
N ILE A 231 0.25 -10.26 -2.34
CA ILE A 231 1.31 -10.11 -1.35
C ILE A 231 2.35 -11.20 -1.64
N ASN A 232 3.60 -10.82 -1.86
CA ASN A 232 4.69 -11.73 -2.23
C ASN A 232 4.33 -12.64 -3.43
N GLY A 233 3.68 -12.06 -4.45
CA GLY A 233 3.29 -12.78 -5.66
C GLY A 233 2.10 -13.73 -5.50
N VAL A 234 1.47 -13.79 -4.33
CA VAL A 234 0.30 -14.65 -4.06
C VAL A 234 -0.95 -13.80 -3.92
N GLU A 235 -2.02 -14.16 -4.62
CA GLU A 235 -3.30 -13.46 -4.55
C GLU A 235 -3.82 -13.40 -3.11
N ALA A 236 -4.03 -12.18 -2.60
CA ALA A 236 -4.56 -11.88 -1.28
C ALA A 236 -6.05 -11.56 -1.30
N GLY A 237 -6.55 -11.02 -2.42
CA GLY A 237 -7.96 -10.71 -2.59
C GLY A 237 -8.27 -10.16 -3.98
N ARG A 238 -9.57 -10.05 -4.30
CA ARG A 238 -10.04 -9.46 -5.56
C ARG A 238 -11.39 -8.79 -5.41
N THR A 239 -11.67 -7.84 -6.29
CA THR A 239 -12.97 -7.18 -6.36
C THR A 239 -13.29 -6.71 -7.77
N ARG A 240 -14.58 -6.46 -8.02
CA ARG A 240 -15.10 -5.78 -9.22
C ARG A 240 -15.79 -4.46 -8.85
N PHE A 241 -15.63 -4.03 -7.62
CA PHE A 241 -16.22 -2.80 -7.14
C PHE A 241 -15.40 -1.61 -7.62
N GLY A 242 -16.08 -0.60 -8.16
CA GLY A 242 -15.47 0.70 -8.46
C GLY A 242 -14.30 0.61 -9.44
N VAL A 243 -14.45 -0.12 -10.55
CA VAL A 243 -13.37 -0.30 -11.51
C VAL A 243 -13.10 1.00 -12.25
N SER A 244 -11.94 1.60 -12.00
CA SER A 244 -11.52 2.81 -12.72
C SER A 244 -11.29 2.51 -14.20
N GLU A 245 -11.78 3.40 -15.07
CA GLU A 245 -11.64 3.33 -16.52
C GLU A 245 -10.77 4.47 -17.07
N VAL A 246 -10.00 5.10 -16.21
CA VAL A 246 -9.08 6.19 -16.56
C VAL A 246 -7.67 5.92 -16.07
N PRO A 247 -6.63 6.51 -16.70
CA PRO A 247 -5.27 6.41 -16.18
C PRO A 247 -5.16 6.98 -14.77
N GLU A 248 -4.35 6.33 -13.93
CA GLU A 248 -4.07 6.76 -12.57
C GLU A 248 -2.56 6.81 -12.31
N TRP A 249 -2.15 7.73 -11.44
CA TRP A 249 -0.77 7.84 -10.98
C TRP A 249 -0.55 7.08 -9.69
N MET A 250 0.70 6.71 -9.43
CA MET A 250 1.13 6.01 -8.24
C MET A 250 1.58 6.97 -7.15
N ILE A 251 1.34 6.59 -5.90
CA ILE A 251 1.76 7.33 -4.71
C ILE A 251 2.42 6.37 -3.71
N LEU A 252 3.58 6.75 -3.19
CA LEU A 252 4.23 6.14 -2.02
C LEU A 252 4.20 7.14 -0.88
N SER A 253 3.64 6.77 0.25
CA SER A 253 3.48 7.70 1.35
C SER A 253 3.63 7.08 2.72
N VAL A 254 3.98 7.95 3.69
CA VAL A 254 3.81 7.71 5.11
C VAL A 254 3.01 8.87 5.70
N GLU A 255 2.03 8.57 6.53
CA GLU A 255 1.26 9.54 7.31
C GLU A 255 1.42 9.25 8.80
N VAL A 256 1.15 10.23 9.64
CA VAL A 256 1.00 10.05 11.08
C VAL A 256 -0.48 10.15 11.41
N ASP A 257 -1.03 9.10 12.00
CA ASP A 257 -2.43 9.07 12.40
C ASP A 257 -2.56 9.16 13.92
N GLY A 258 -2.90 10.34 14.40
CA GLY A 258 -3.14 10.57 15.83
C GLY A 258 -4.27 9.73 16.43
N ALA A 259 -5.18 9.16 15.62
CA ALA A 259 -6.22 8.24 16.09
C ALA A 259 -5.64 6.88 16.49
N ASN A 260 -4.55 6.46 15.86
CA ASN A 260 -3.83 5.21 16.15
C ASN A 260 -2.61 5.46 17.07
N GLY A 261 -2.47 6.65 17.64
CA GLY A 261 -1.35 7.07 18.45
C GLY A 261 -0.31 7.87 17.66
N GLU A 262 0.65 8.43 18.35
CA GLU A 262 1.80 9.11 17.77
C GLU A 262 3.05 8.25 17.94
N PRO A 263 4.03 8.34 17.02
CA PRO A 263 5.30 7.64 17.18
C PRO A 263 6.01 8.05 18.48
N ALA A 264 6.40 7.04 19.28
CA ALA A 264 6.95 7.30 20.62
C ALA A 264 8.34 7.93 20.59
N ASP A 265 9.14 7.60 19.57
CA ASP A 265 10.58 7.94 19.54
C ASP A 265 10.90 9.17 18.69
N GLY A 266 9.90 9.83 18.17
CA GLY A 266 10.07 11.05 17.41
C GLY A 266 10.60 10.89 15.99
N TRP A 267 10.83 9.65 15.53
CA TRP A 267 11.14 9.38 14.13
C TRP A 267 11.06 7.87 13.79
N ALA A 268 10.92 7.56 12.53
CA ALA A 268 10.96 6.22 11.96
C ALA A 268 11.67 6.24 10.60
#